data_7a3174c241de53cd00e92dcf969010c5
#
_entry.id   7a3174c241de53cd00e92dcf969010c5
#
_cell.length_a   1.000
_cell.length_b   1.000
_cell.length_c   1.000
_cell.angle_alpha   90.00
_cell.angle_beta   90.00
_cell.angle_gamma   90.00
#
_symmetry.space_group_name_H-M   'P 1'
#
loop_
_entity.id
_entity.type
_entity.pdbx_description
1 polymer ?
#
loop_
_entity_poly.entity_id
_entity_poly.type
_entity_poly.pdbx_seq_one_letter_code
_entity_poly.pdbx_strand_id
1 'polypeptide(L)'
;RYTRTRDLFEDFVSVLNQADALLLTEVYSAGEAPIVAADSKALARAIRVHGKIEPIYVETVAELPNSLVHVLQDGDILLNMGAGNISTLPKLLKNQLA
;
A
#
# COMPACT_ATOMS: atom_id res chain seq x y z
N ARG A 1 2.43 -8.85 7.13
CA ARG A 1 3.18 -10.10 7.04
C ARG A 1 2.85 -10.83 5.75
N TYR A 2 3.81 -11.58 5.23
CA TYR A 2 3.61 -12.37 4.02
C TYR A 2 2.57 -13.47 4.21
N THR A 3 2.58 -14.17 5.35
CA THR A 3 1.61 -15.22 5.62
C THR A 3 0.18 -14.68 5.67
N ARG A 4 -0.01 -13.52 6.28
CA ARG A 4 -1.33 -12.89 6.32
C ARG A 4 -1.77 -12.46 4.93
N THR A 5 -0.88 -11.89 4.14
CA THR A 5 -1.18 -11.52 2.76
C THR A 5 -1.57 -12.73 1.94
N ARG A 6 -0.82 -13.85 2.09
CA ARG A 6 -1.14 -15.10 1.39
C ARG A 6 -2.51 -15.63 1.77
N ASP A 7 -2.81 -15.69 3.08
CA ASP A 7 -4.03 -16.32 3.57
C ASP A 7 -5.29 -15.51 3.26
N LEU A 8 -5.15 -14.18 3.15
CA LEU A 8 -6.25 -13.26 2.92
C LEU A 8 -6.15 -12.53 1.57
N PHE A 9 -5.40 -13.10 0.63
CA PHE A 9 -5.05 -12.41 -0.63
C PHE A 9 -6.28 -11.93 -1.40
N GLU A 10 -7.27 -12.79 -1.58
CA GLU A 10 -8.49 -12.44 -2.32
C GLU A 10 -9.30 -11.36 -1.59
N ASP A 11 -9.31 -11.40 -0.26
CA ASP A 11 -9.99 -10.38 0.54
C ASP A 11 -9.29 -9.03 0.39
N PHE A 12 -7.95 -9.00 0.39
CA PHE A 12 -7.20 -7.77 0.15
C PHE A 12 -7.50 -7.20 -1.24
N VAL A 13 -7.50 -8.03 -2.27
CA VAL A 13 -7.80 -7.57 -3.63
C VAL A 13 -9.20 -6.94 -3.68
N SER A 14 -10.19 -7.60 -3.10
CA SER A 14 -11.56 -7.11 -3.10
C SER A 14 -11.72 -5.78 -2.36
N VAL A 15 -11.16 -5.70 -1.17
CA VAL A 15 -11.29 -4.50 -0.32
C VAL A 15 -10.52 -3.32 -0.91
N LEU A 16 -9.29 -3.55 -1.36
CA LEU A 16 -8.44 -2.48 -1.86
C LEU A 16 -8.94 -1.90 -3.18
N ASN A 17 -9.66 -2.68 -3.97
CA ASN A 17 -10.30 -2.17 -5.19
C ASN A 17 -11.41 -1.16 -4.93
N GLN A 18 -11.83 -0.98 -3.69
CA GLN A 18 -12.85 0.03 -3.33
C GLN A 18 -12.28 1.43 -3.16
N ALA A 19 -10.96 1.57 -3.12
CA ALA A 19 -10.32 2.89 -3.03
C ALA A 19 -10.38 3.62 -4.38
N ASP A 20 -10.32 4.95 -4.33
CA ASP A 20 -10.22 5.77 -5.55
C ASP A 20 -8.79 5.80 -6.09
N ALA A 21 -7.83 5.80 -5.19
CA ALA A 21 -6.40 5.68 -5.50
C ALA A 21 -5.75 4.80 -4.45
N LEU A 22 -4.75 4.03 -4.84
CA LEU A 22 -4.11 3.07 -3.96
C LEU A 22 -2.60 3.11 -4.15
N LEU A 23 -1.89 3.27 -3.03
CA LEU A 23 -0.45 3.11 -2.98
C LEU A 23 -0.12 1.92 -2.08
N LEU A 24 0.73 1.03 -2.57
CA LEU A 24 1.15 -0.17 -1.85
C LEU A 24 2.65 -0.12 -1.61
N THR A 25 3.05 -0.31 -0.34
CA THR A 25 4.45 -0.55 -0.01
C THR A 25 4.71 -2.05 0.08
N GLU A 26 5.99 -2.43 0.13
CA GLU A 26 6.34 -3.83 0.32
C GLU A 26 5.77 -4.37 1.63
N VAL A 27 5.45 -5.66 1.64
CA VAL A 27 4.87 -6.31 2.81
C VAL A 27 5.84 -6.23 3.99
N TYR A 28 5.31 -5.83 5.15
CA TYR A 28 6.08 -5.87 6.38
C TYR A 28 6.29 -7.32 6.79
N SER A 29 7.55 -7.76 6.74
CA SER A 29 7.88 -9.18 6.89
C SER A 29 7.72 -9.72 8.31
N ALA A 30 7.89 -8.86 9.32
CA ALA A 30 7.89 -9.26 10.73
C ALA A 30 8.86 -10.44 11.00
N GLY A 31 9.99 -10.47 10.29
CA GLY A 31 10.98 -11.54 10.43
C GLY A 31 10.73 -12.77 9.60
N GLU A 32 9.62 -12.83 8.85
CA GLU A 32 9.33 -13.95 7.97
C GLU A 32 10.18 -13.90 6.69
N ALA A 33 10.43 -15.08 6.11
CA ALA A 33 10.98 -15.15 4.76
C ALA A 33 9.95 -14.67 3.74
N PRO A 34 10.37 -13.96 2.67
CA PRO A 34 9.44 -13.54 1.63
C PRO A 34 8.73 -14.71 0.94
N ILE A 35 7.46 -14.50 0.64
CA ILE A 35 6.64 -15.43 -0.17
C ILE A 35 6.32 -14.70 -1.47
N VAL A 36 6.93 -15.13 -2.58
CA VAL A 36 6.86 -14.39 -3.86
C VAL A 36 5.43 -14.14 -4.32
N ALA A 37 4.55 -15.12 -4.19
CA ALA A 37 3.17 -14.99 -4.62
C ALA A 37 2.29 -14.18 -3.64
N ALA A 38 2.86 -13.74 -2.52
CA ALA A 38 2.14 -12.99 -1.48
C ALA A 38 2.82 -11.65 -1.17
N ASP A 39 3.68 -11.14 -2.04
CA ASP A 39 4.28 -9.82 -1.87
C ASP A 39 3.39 -8.72 -2.47
N SER A 40 3.76 -7.48 -2.23
CA SER A 40 2.97 -6.33 -2.68
C SER A 40 2.93 -6.21 -4.20
N LYS A 41 3.95 -6.68 -4.91
CA LYS A 41 3.94 -6.69 -6.38
C LYS A 41 2.90 -7.66 -6.92
N ALA A 42 2.79 -8.85 -6.31
CA ALA A 42 1.77 -9.82 -6.67
C ALA A 42 0.37 -9.28 -6.39
N LEU A 43 0.20 -8.62 -5.25
CA LEU A 43 -1.06 -7.98 -4.88
C LEU A 43 -1.43 -6.86 -5.86
N ALA A 44 -0.47 -6.03 -6.24
CA ALA A 44 -0.69 -4.97 -7.22
C ALA A 44 -1.14 -5.53 -8.57
N ARG A 45 -0.50 -6.61 -9.03
CA ARG A 45 -0.90 -7.26 -10.28
C ARG A 45 -2.34 -7.78 -10.23
N ALA A 46 -2.73 -8.42 -9.12
CA ALA A 46 -4.08 -8.94 -8.96
C ALA A 46 -5.12 -7.82 -8.93
N ILE A 47 -4.81 -6.71 -8.26
CA ILE A 47 -5.69 -5.54 -8.23
C ILE A 47 -5.83 -4.93 -9.63
N ARG A 48 -4.74 -4.84 -10.37
CA ARG A 48 -4.75 -4.30 -11.74
C ARG A 48 -5.61 -5.15 -12.67
N VAL A 49 -5.54 -6.47 -12.52
CA VAL A 49 -6.36 -7.40 -13.31
C VAL A 49 -7.85 -7.19 -13.04
N HIS A 50 -8.22 -6.83 -11.82
CA HIS A 50 -9.60 -6.48 -11.49
C HIS A 50 -10.11 -5.27 -12.29
N GLY A 51 -9.22 -4.37 -12.69
CA GLY A 51 -9.51 -3.31 -13.64
C GLY A 51 -10.17 -2.06 -13.10
N LYS A 52 -10.46 -1.96 -11.80
CA LYS A 52 -11.11 -0.78 -11.23
C LYS A 52 -10.16 0.37 -10.95
N ILE A 53 -8.97 0.05 -10.47
CA ILE A 53 -7.95 1.05 -10.14
C ILE A 53 -6.58 0.57 -10.60
N GLU A 54 -5.67 1.53 -10.81
CA GLU A 54 -4.26 1.25 -11.12
C GLU A 54 -3.45 1.46 -9.84
N PRO A 55 -3.02 0.39 -9.16
CA PRO A 55 -2.25 0.55 -7.93
C PRO A 55 -0.84 1.06 -8.22
N ILE A 56 -0.34 1.91 -7.33
CA ILE A 56 1.02 2.45 -7.39
C ILE A 56 1.85 1.72 -6.35
N TYR A 57 2.86 0.99 -6.79
CA TYR A 57 3.80 0.33 -5.90
C TYR A 57 4.92 1.29 -5.52
N VAL A 58 5.16 1.42 -4.21
CA VAL A 58 6.24 2.23 -3.66
C VAL A 58 7.05 1.34 -2.73
N GLU A 59 8.33 1.14 -3.03
CA GLU A 59 9.13 0.13 -2.36
C GLU A 59 9.24 0.35 -0.85
N THR A 60 9.42 1.60 -0.43
CA THR A 60 9.61 1.93 0.99
C THR A 60 8.63 3.00 1.47
N VAL A 61 8.34 2.98 2.77
CA VAL A 61 7.48 3.99 3.39
C VAL A 61 8.08 5.38 3.26
N ALA A 62 9.41 5.50 3.31
CA ALA A 62 10.10 6.80 3.19
C ALA A 62 9.84 7.48 1.85
N GLU A 63 9.54 6.73 0.80
CA GLU A 63 9.26 7.27 -0.54
C GLU A 63 7.80 7.69 -0.72
N LEU A 64 6.89 7.27 0.18
CA LEU A 64 5.47 7.55 0.06
C LEU A 64 5.13 9.04 -0.03
N PRO A 65 5.73 9.94 0.77
CA PRO A 65 5.38 11.35 0.67
C PRO A 65 5.60 11.92 -0.72
N ASN A 66 6.69 11.56 -1.40
CA ASN A 66 6.97 12.05 -2.75
C ASN A 66 5.93 11.57 -3.76
N SER A 67 5.46 10.34 -3.61
CA SER A 67 4.41 9.79 -4.49
C SER A 67 3.05 10.40 -4.18
N LEU A 68 2.73 10.60 -2.91
CA LEU A 68 1.43 11.15 -2.48
C LEU A 68 1.22 12.58 -2.93
N VAL A 69 2.29 13.38 -3.01
CA VAL A 69 2.20 14.76 -3.50
C VAL A 69 1.56 14.84 -4.88
N HIS A 70 1.80 13.86 -5.73
CA HIS A 70 1.26 13.81 -7.09
C HIS A 70 -0.14 13.21 -7.17
N VAL A 71 -0.64 12.59 -6.10
CA VAL A 71 -1.91 11.87 -6.09
C VAL A 71 -2.97 12.61 -5.28
N LEU A 72 -2.60 13.14 -4.12
CA LEU A 72 -3.54 13.79 -3.21
C LEU A 72 -4.06 15.11 -3.76
N GLN A 73 -5.36 15.33 -3.58
CA GLN A 73 -6.06 16.57 -3.92
C GLN A 73 -6.80 17.09 -2.71
N ASP A 74 -7.12 18.38 -2.73
CA ASP A 74 -7.91 19.00 -1.65
C ASP A 74 -9.24 18.26 -1.47
N GLY A 75 -9.57 17.98 -0.23
CA GLY A 75 -10.80 17.27 0.10
C GLY A 75 -10.65 15.75 0.14
N ASP A 76 -9.50 15.21 -0.25
CA ASP A 76 -9.26 13.77 -0.18
C ASP A 76 -9.13 13.30 1.27
N ILE A 77 -9.55 12.05 1.49
CA ILE A 77 -9.30 11.34 2.74
C ILE A 77 -8.15 10.35 2.48
N LEU A 78 -7.06 10.52 3.22
CA LEU A 78 -5.95 9.58 3.18
C LEU A 78 -6.11 8.54 4.28
N LEU A 79 -6.37 7.31 3.87
CA LEU A 79 -6.48 6.19 4.79
C LEU A 79 -5.15 5.43 4.82
N ASN A 80 -4.51 5.43 5.99
CA ASN A 80 -3.23 4.79 6.19
C ASN A 80 -3.43 3.49 6.98
N MET A 81 -3.15 2.35 6.36
CA MET A 81 -3.41 1.04 6.95
C MET A 81 -2.18 0.15 6.89
N GLY A 82 -1.98 -0.62 7.93
CA GLY A 82 -0.92 -1.62 7.98
C GLY A 82 -0.22 -1.69 9.31
N ALA A 83 0.78 -2.56 9.38
CA ALA A 83 1.63 -2.75 10.55
C ALA A 83 3.06 -2.30 10.24
N GLY A 84 3.89 -2.26 11.28
CA GLY A 84 5.30 -1.92 11.11
C GLY A 84 5.52 -0.45 10.81
N ASN A 85 6.48 -0.17 9.93
CA ASN A 85 6.95 1.19 9.70
C ASN A 85 5.98 2.10 8.94
N ILE A 86 4.90 1.55 8.39
CA ILE A 86 3.86 2.38 7.77
C ILE A 86 3.24 3.36 8.77
N SER A 87 3.28 3.05 10.06
CA SER A 87 2.78 3.93 11.11
C SER A 87 3.55 5.24 11.22
N THR A 88 4.73 5.35 10.63
CA THR A 88 5.52 6.59 10.61
C THR A 88 5.06 7.58 9.54
N LEU A 89 4.20 7.15 8.61
CA LEU A 89 3.79 7.97 7.48
C LEU A 89 3.17 9.32 7.86
N PRO A 90 2.26 9.41 8.85
CA PRO A 90 1.69 10.72 9.19
C PRO A 90 2.73 11.76 9.57
N LYS A 91 3.77 11.35 10.30
CA LYS A 91 4.85 12.25 10.70
C LYS A 91 5.68 12.69 9.49
N LEU A 92 5.97 11.76 8.59
CA LEU A 92 6.71 12.08 7.36
C LEU A 92 5.93 13.05 6.49
N LEU A 93 4.62 12.86 6.36
CA LEU A 93 3.76 13.75 5.58
C LEU A 93 3.71 15.15 6.19
N LYS A 94 3.62 15.25 7.50
CA LYS A 94 3.61 16.53 8.19
C LYS A 94 4.87 17.36 7.88
N ASN A 95 6.02 16.70 7.84
CA ASN A 95 7.29 17.37 7.53
C ASN A 95 7.39 17.75 6.06
N GLN A 96 6.81 16.95 5.15
CA GLN A 96 6.90 17.16 3.71
C GLN A 96 5.89 18.18 3.20
N LEU A 97 4.67 18.19 3.75
CA LEU A 97 3.55 18.99 3.26
C LEU A 97 3.30 20.28 4.06
N ALA A 98 4.03 20.45 5.15
CA ALA A 98 3.85 21.61 6.04
C ALA A 98 4.36 22.93 5.41
#